data_fcd36d1eaa73657df19f23b180432e5c
#
_entry.id   fcd36d1eaa73657df19f23b180432e5c
#
_cell.length_a   1.000
_cell.length_b   1.000
_cell.length_c   1.000
_cell.angle_alpha   90.00
_cell.angle_beta   90.00
_cell.angle_gamma   90.00
#
_symmetry.space_group_name_H-M   'P 1'
#
loop_
_entity.id
_entity.type
_entity.pdbx_description
1 polymer ?
#
loop_
_entity_poly.entity_id
_entity_poly.type
_entity_poly.pdbx_seq_one_letter_code
_entity_poly.pdbx_strand_id
1 'polypeptide(L)'
;AEVVADQWIPIKPGTDTAMMLAIAYILFSENLYDREYVEKFVDPRGVEEWSAHVLGKTDGIPKTPEWAEKICGVPAETIREFTYLYARTKPTWLWLGWGPPRKSRGENVVCAAGALQAITGNWGVAGGSVPFKLGTPQKPARMLPYGEIPKVRVPKMYRSHKWAQMVLLKEKVDSGELSGEEYKRIIGWRAPNDLPLPNPKILMGGGTWLHNTRTVVNAADSSNDHIKAADKMDLV
;
A
#
# COMPACT_ATOMS: atom_id res chain seq x y z
N ALA A 1 15.14 -7.51 17.31
CA ALA A 1 16.04 -6.93 16.31
C ALA A 1 17.50 -7.09 16.76
N GLU A 2 17.87 -6.76 17.98
CA GLU A 2 19.26 -6.84 18.49
C GLU A 2 19.97 -8.20 18.31
N VAL A 3 19.23 -9.29 18.20
CA VAL A 3 19.81 -10.66 18.10
C VAL A 3 20.18 -11.03 16.66
N VAL A 4 19.64 -10.34 15.65
CA VAL A 4 19.77 -10.71 14.22
C VAL A 4 20.13 -9.54 13.30
N ALA A 5 20.34 -8.35 13.85
CA ALA A 5 20.68 -7.15 13.09
C ALA A 5 22.05 -6.62 13.53
N ASP A 6 22.89 -6.25 12.58
CA ASP A 6 24.20 -5.64 12.85
C ASP A 6 24.05 -4.21 13.41
N GLN A 7 23.01 -3.52 12.99
CA GLN A 7 22.69 -2.18 13.45
C GLN A 7 21.18 -2.02 13.67
N TRP A 8 20.81 -1.42 14.78
CA TRP A 8 19.44 -1.02 15.08
C TRP A 8 19.34 0.50 15.19
N ILE A 9 18.45 1.09 14.39
CA ILE A 9 18.18 2.53 14.38
C ILE A 9 16.78 2.76 14.94
N PRO A 10 16.65 3.25 16.19
CA PRO A 10 15.36 3.51 16.81
C PRO A 10 14.71 4.72 16.16
N ILE A 11 13.56 4.51 15.51
CA ILE A 11 12.79 5.57 14.85
C ILE A 11 11.44 5.71 15.53
N LYS A 12 10.92 6.94 15.64
CA LYS A 12 9.55 7.17 16.09
C LYS A 12 8.56 6.51 15.13
N PRO A 13 7.64 5.67 15.62
CA PRO A 13 6.69 4.97 14.76
C PRO A 13 5.85 5.92 13.90
N GLY A 14 5.80 5.66 12.59
CA GLY A 14 5.02 6.45 11.61
C GLY A 14 5.77 7.64 11.02
N THR A 15 7.06 7.78 11.29
CA THR A 15 7.90 8.83 10.72
C THR A 15 8.92 8.32 9.71
N ASP A 16 8.79 7.08 9.29
CA ASP A 16 9.67 6.39 8.34
C ASP A 16 9.88 7.19 7.06
N THR A 17 8.81 7.80 6.53
CA THR A 17 8.88 8.63 5.32
C THR A 17 9.84 9.81 5.47
N ALA A 18 9.89 10.45 6.65
CA ALA A 18 10.79 11.59 6.85
C ALA A 18 12.26 11.16 6.75
N MET A 19 12.62 10.03 7.35
CA MET A 19 13.98 9.48 7.22
C MET A 19 14.30 9.10 5.77
N MET A 20 13.36 8.47 5.05
CA MET A 20 13.55 8.10 3.66
C MET A 20 13.71 9.31 2.73
N LEU A 21 13.00 10.40 2.99
CA LEU A 21 13.17 11.65 2.24
C LEU A 21 14.53 12.28 2.51
N ALA A 22 15.07 12.20 3.73
CA ALA A 22 16.41 12.69 4.04
C ALA A 22 17.50 11.82 3.38
N ILE A 23 17.32 10.52 3.32
CA ILE A 23 18.20 9.63 2.56
C ILE A 23 18.19 10.06 1.07
N ALA A 24 17.00 10.27 0.49
CA ALA A 24 16.90 10.74 -0.89
C ALA A 24 17.54 12.11 -1.11
N TYR A 25 17.41 13.02 -0.14
CA TYR A 25 18.06 14.32 -0.19
C TYR A 25 19.57 14.18 -0.34
N ILE A 26 20.23 13.35 0.47
CA ILE A 26 21.68 13.11 0.39
C ILE A 26 22.02 12.47 -0.96
N LEU A 27 21.28 11.44 -1.37
CA LEU A 27 21.53 10.75 -2.63
C LEU A 27 21.50 11.71 -3.84
N PHE A 28 20.58 12.66 -3.87
CA PHE A 28 20.49 13.64 -4.95
C PHE A 28 21.50 14.80 -4.79
N SER A 29 21.65 15.36 -3.59
CA SER A 29 22.51 16.52 -3.37
C SER A 29 23.99 16.19 -3.54
N GLU A 30 24.41 15.00 -3.17
CA GLU A 30 25.78 14.51 -3.28
C GLU A 30 26.01 13.60 -4.50
N ASN A 31 24.96 13.41 -5.32
CA ASN A 31 25.06 12.67 -6.56
C ASN A 31 25.46 11.19 -6.38
N LEU A 32 24.92 10.56 -5.33
CA LEU A 32 25.21 9.19 -4.94
C LEU A 32 24.20 8.17 -5.49
N TYR A 33 23.19 8.62 -6.24
CA TYR A 33 22.21 7.74 -6.89
C TYR A 33 22.80 7.06 -8.15
N ASP A 34 22.19 5.99 -8.60
CA ASP A 34 22.63 5.23 -9.77
C ASP A 34 22.11 5.89 -11.05
N ARG A 35 22.93 6.77 -11.64
CA ARG A 35 22.54 7.52 -12.85
C ARG A 35 22.24 6.63 -14.03
N GLU A 36 23.09 5.64 -14.29
CA GLU A 36 22.93 4.75 -15.45
C GLU A 36 21.62 3.97 -15.35
N TYR A 37 21.33 3.44 -14.16
CA TYR A 37 20.08 2.75 -13.91
C TYR A 37 18.87 3.68 -14.06
N VAL A 38 18.94 4.89 -13.48
CA VAL A 38 17.86 5.88 -13.52
C VAL A 38 17.56 6.32 -14.95
N GLU A 39 18.57 6.65 -15.73
CA GLU A 39 18.42 7.06 -17.15
C GLU A 39 17.77 5.97 -18.00
N LYS A 40 18.03 4.70 -17.67
CA LYS A 40 17.54 3.56 -18.46
C LYS A 40 16.15 3.06 -18.06
N PHE A 41 15.80 3.14 -16.78
CA PHE A 41 14.65 2.42 -16.23
C PHE A 41 13.64 3.28 -15.47
N VAL A 42 13.93 4.55 -15.19
CA VAL A 42 13.05 5.42 -14.39
C VAL A 42 12.52 6.57 -15.23
N ASP A 43 11.24 6.92 -15.07
CA ASP A 43 10.65 8.07 -15.76
C ASP A 43 11.39 9.36 -15.37
N PRO A 44 12.00 10.09 -16.32
CA PRO A 44 12.77 11.30 -16.03
C PRO A 44 11.96 12.38 -15.30
N ARG A 45 10.67 12.53 -15.62
CA ARG A 45 9.79 13.49 -14.96
C ARG A 45 9.59 13.15 -13.48
N GLY A 46 9.40 11.87 -13.17
CA GLY A 46 9.28 11.42 -11.79
C GLY A 46 10.55 11.67 -10.97
N VAL A 47 11.72 11.49 -11.58
CA VAL A 47 13.01 11.81 -10.95
C VAL A 47 13.16 13.31 -10.73
N GLU A 48 12.83 14.13 -11.71
CA GLU A 48 12.88 15.60 -11.63
C GLU A 48 11.95 16.12 -10.52
N GLU A 49 10.69 15.71 -10.52
CA GLU A 49 9.69 16.12 -9.53
C GLU A 49 10.08 15.70 -8.12
N TRP A 50 10.54 14.46 -7.94
CA TRP A 50 10.92 13.96 -6.63
C TRP A 50 12.20 14.61 -6.13
N SER A 51 13.23 14.77 -6.96
CA SER A 51 14.43 15.48 -6.60
C SER A 51 14.16 16.95 -6.24
N ALA A 52 13.30 17.64 -7.00
CA ALA A 52 12.86 18.98 -6.70
C ALA A 52 12.18 19.07 -5.33
N HIS A 53 11.34 18.10 -5.01
CA HIS A 53 10.66 18.03 -3.71
C HIS A 53 11.65 17.83 -2.56
N VAL A 54 12.52 16.83 -2.62
CA VAL A 54 13.44 16.55 -1.50
C VAL A 54 14.50 17.63 -1.33
N LEU A 55 14.92 18.28 -2.42
CA LEU A 55 15.84 19.43 -2.39
C LEU A 55 15.16 20.74 -1.95
N GLY A 56 13.85 20.73 -1.71
CA GLY A 56 13.10 21.89 -1.23
C GLY A 56 12.74 22.90 -2.30
N LYS A 57 12.86 22.56 -3.59
CA LYS A 57 12.53 23.49 -4.69
C LYS A 57 11.03 23.71 -4.85
N THR A 58 10.21 22.76 -4.39
CA THR A 58 8.74 22.83 -4.53
C THR A 58 8.04 23.54 -3.38
N ASP A 59 8.57 23.43 -2.16
CA ASP A 59 7.93 23.94 -0.94
C ASP A 59 8.84 24.82 -0.06
N GLY A 60 10.05 25.11 -0.54
CA GLY A 60 11.04 25.89 0.19
C GLY A 60 11.69 25.17 1.37
N ILE A 61 11.41 23.88 1.57
CA ILE A 61 11.88 23.11 2.72
C ILE A 61 12.74 21.93 2.26
N PRO A 62 14.08 22.06 2.24
CA PRO A 62 14.96 20.93 1.98
C PRO A 62 14.79 19.82 3.03
N LYS A 63 14.67 18.59 2.58
CA LYS A 63 14.45 17.43 3.46
C LYS A 63 15.78 16.91 4.01
N THR A 64 16.56 17.78 4.64
CA THR A 64 17.89 17.46 5.16
C THR A 64 17.84 16.43 6.30
N PRO A 65 18.96 15.79 6.66
CA PRO A 65 19.02 14.95 7.85
C PRO A 65 18.56 15.66 9.14
N GLU A 66 18.90 16.94 9.32
CA GLU A 66 18.48 17.73 10.49
C GLU A 66 16.98 18.03 10.49
N TRP A 67 16.37 18.19 9.31
CA TRP A 67 14.92 18.28 9.18
C TRP A 67 14.26 16.96 9.59
N ALA A 68 14.79 15.83 9.14
CA ALA A 68 14.25 14.51 9.48
C ALA A 68 14.45 14.16 10.95
N GLU A 69 15.60 14.48 11.54
CA GLU A 69 15.89 14.27 12.97
C GLU A 69 14.81 14.86 13.88
N LYS A 70 14.38 16.08 13.61
CA LYS A 70 13.30 16.75 14.37
C LYS A 70 11.99 15.98 14.34
N ILE A 71 11.73 15.26 13.25
CA ILE A 71 10.50 14.50 13.04
C ILE A 71 10.62 13.08 13.58
N CYS A 72 11.66 12.37 13.15
CA CYS A 72 11.79 10.93 13.41
C CYS A 72 12.59 10.59 14.66
N GLY A 73 13.34 11.54 15.20
CA GLY A 73 14.17 11.35 16.40
C GLY A 73 15.46 10.55 16.17
N VAL A 74 15.78 10.22 14.91
CA VAL A 74 17.05 9.60 14.54
C VAL A 74 18.07 10.73 14.33
N PRO A 75 19.26 10.69 14.97
CA PRO A 75 20.27 11.70 14.80
C PRO A 75 20.67 11.91 13.34
N ALA A 76 20.84 13.15 12.92
CA ALA A 76 21.19 13.51 11.55
C ALA A 76 22.45 12.79 11.06
N GLU A 77 23.43 12.64 11.93
CA GLU A 77 24.66 11.90 11.59
C GLU A 77 24.41 10.42 11.33
N THR A 78 23.58 9.78 12.14
CA THR A 78 23.16 8.38 11.91
C THR A 78 22.46 8.23 10.55
N ILE A 79 21.63 9.20 10.15
CA ILE A 79 20.97 9.19 8.84
C ILE A 79 22.02 9.31 7.72
N ARG A 80 23.05 10.14 7.87
CA ARG A 80 24.14 10.27 6.89
C ARG A 80 24.94 8.98 6.75
N GLU A 81 25.42 8.46 7.86
CA GLU A 81 26.20 7.21 7.90
C GLU A 81 25.42 6.07 7.24
N PHE A 82 24.14 5.93 7.62
CA PHE A 82 23.25 4.92 7.02
C PHE A 82 23.07 5.15 5.52
N THR A 83 22.92 6.40 5.07
CA THR A 83 22.77 6.73 3.65
C THR A 83 24.01 6.33 2.85
N TYR A 84 25.21 6.63 3.36
CA TYR A 84 26.45 6.25 2.70
C TYR A 84 26.62 4.72 2.65
N LEU A 85 26.26 4.02 3.71
CA LEU A 85 26.24 2.56 3.73
C LEU A 85 25.28 2.03 2.67
N TYR A 86 24.05 2.54 2.64
CA TYR A 86 23.00 2.15 1.69
C TYR A 86 23.41 2.40 0.23
N ALA A 87 24.02 3.55 -0.06
CA ALA A 87 24.46 3.90 -1.41
C ALA A 87 25.59 3.00 -1.93
N ARG A 88 26.49 2.58 -1.05
CA ARG A 88 27.67 1.77 -1.40
C ARG A 88 27.40 0.26 -1.46
N THR A 89 26.37 -0.20 -0.73
CA THR A 89 26.03 -1.62 -0.66
C THR A 89 25.11 -1.99 -1.81
N LYS A 90 25.56 -2.87 -2.69
CA LYS A 90 24.75 -3.38 -3.81
C LYS A 90 24.93 -4.89 -3.96
N PRO A 91 23.88 -5.65 -4.15
CA PRO A 91 22.48 -5.22 -4.11
C PRO A 91 21.98 -4.98 -2.67
N THR A 92 20.99 -4.12 -2.52
CA THR A 92 20.32 -3.85 -1.24
C THR A 92 18.87 -4.27 -1.29
N TRP A 93 18.42 -4.96 -0.27
CA TRP A 93 17.02 -5.30 -0.09
C TRP A 93 16.37 -4.46 0.99
N LEU A 94 15.48 -3.55 0.60
CA LEU A 94 14.70 -2.74 1.52
C LEU A 94 13.38 -3.44 1.83
N TRP A 95 13.25 -3.94 3.04
CA TRP A 95 12.05 -4.64 3.49
C TRP A 95 11.12 -3.70 4.25
N LEU A 96 9.86 -3.63 3.81
CA LEU A 96 8.80 -2.97 4.55
C LEU A 96 7.91 -3.99 5.24
N GLY A 97 7.76 -3.85 6.57
CA GLY A 97 6.77 -4.59 7.32
C GLY A 97 5.36 -4.00 7.16
N TRP A 98 4.39 -4.63 7.81
CA TRP A 98 2.99 -4.21 7.76
C TRP A 98 2.68 -2.97 8.61
N GLY A 99 3.52 -2.64 9.58
CA GLY A 99 3.32 -1.53 10.52
C GLY A 99 3.31 -0.16 9.83
N PRO A 100 4.38 0.22 9.11
CA PRO A 100 4.49 1.54 8.48
C PRO A 100 3.33 1.91 7.56
N PRO A 101 2.88 1.06 6.61
CA PRO A 101 1.79 1.42 5.71
C PRO A 101 0.40 1.45 6.36
N ARG A 102 0.24 0.91 7.59
CA ARG A 102 -1.05 0.87 8.29
C ARG A 102 -1.29 2.07 9.21
N LYS A 103 -0.77 3.22 8.85
CA LYS A 103 -0.93 4.48 9.59
C LYS A 103 -1.50 5.56 8.68
N SER A 104 -1.87 6.69 9.27
CA SER A 104 -2.27 7.86 8.49
C SER A 104 -1.17 8.21 7.48
N ARG A 105 -1.53 8.35 6.21
CA ARG A 105 -0.61 8.57 5.08
C ARG A 105 0.47 7.48 4.93
N GLY A 106 0.19 6.26 5.37
CA GLY A 106 1.13 5.13 5.32
C GLY A 106 1.53 4.72 3.90
N GLU A 107 0.73 5.05 2.89
CA GLU A 107 1.06 4.87 1.47
C GLU A 107 2.35 5.60 1.07
N ASN A 108 2.66 6.73 1.70
CA ASN A 108 3.86 7.49 1.40
C ASN A 108 5.15 6.72 1.75
N VAL A 109 5.11 5.88 2.78
CA VAL A 109 6.25 5.01 3.14
C VAL A 109 6.57 4.05 2.01
N VAL A 110 5.54 3.44 1.41
CA VAL A 110 5.70 2.48 0.31
C VAL A 110 6.24 3.18 -0.93
N CYS A 111 5.69 4.37 -1.24
CA CYS A 111 6.16 5.17 -2.38
C CYS A 111 7.62 5.61 -2.20
N ALA A 112 7.98 6.13 -1.02
CA ALA A 112 9.35 6.57 -0.74
C ALA A 112 10.35 5.42 -0.78
N ALA A 113 10.02 4.27 -0.20
CA ALA A 113 10.86 3.09 -0.25
C ALA A 113 11.05 2.56 -1.68
N GLY A 114 9.96 2.57 -2.48
CA GLY A 114 10.02 2.20 -3.89
C GLY A 114 10.92 3.12 -4.70
N ALA A 115 10.80 4.41 -4.47
CA ALA A 115 11.62 5.41 -5.12
C ALA A 115 13.11 5.29 -4.71
N LEU A 116 13.42 5.05 -3.43
CA LEU A 116 14.80 4.80 -2.98
C LEU A 116 15.42 3.59 -3.68
N GLN A 117 14.71 2.48 -3.77
CA GLN A 117 15.20 1.28 -4.48
C GLN A 117 15.38 1.53 -5.98
N ALA A 118 14.53 2.36 -6.58
CA ALA A 118 14.64 2.71 -7.98
C ALA A 118 15.88 3.58 -8.26
N ILE A 119 16.10 4.66 -7.49
CA ILE A 119 17.22 5.55 -7.72
C ILE A 119 18.58 4.95 -7.32
N THR A 120 18.58 3.90 -6.51
CA THR A 120 19.81 3.18 -6.16
C THR A 120 20.06 1.92 -7.01
N GLY A 121 19.25 1.70 -8.05
CA GLY A 121 19.46 0.60 -9.00
C GLY A 121 19.21 -0.80 -8.42
N ASN A 122 18.33 -0.92 -7.41
CA ASN A 122 18.08 -2.19 -6.73
C ASN A 122 16.81 -2.92 -7.19
N TRP A 123 16.04 -2.39 -8.13
CA TRP A 123 14.89 -3.07 -8.70
C TRP A 123 15.28 -3.99 -9.84
N GLY A 124 14.72 -5.21 -9.84
CA GLY A 124 14.93 -6.18 -10.91
C GLY A 124 16.31 -6.82 -10.94
N VAL A 125 17.13 -6.62 -9.92
CA VAL A 125 18.43 -7.24 -9.77
C VAL A 125 18.40 -8.36 -8.72
N ALA A 126 19.21 -9.40 -8.92
CA ALA A 126 19.28 -10.49 -7.96
C ALA A 126 19.82 -9.99 -6.61
N GLY A 127 19.11 -10.28 -5.53
CA GLY A 127 19.44 -9.78 -4.18
C GLY A 127 18.88 -8.38 -3.85
N GLY A 128 18.43 -7.64 -4.86
CA GLY A 128 17.61 -6.45 -4.67
C GLY A 128 16.13 -6.79 -4.53
N SER A 129 15.28 -5.83 -4.21
CA SER A 129 13.85 -6.12 -4.10
C SER A 129 12.95 -4.91 -4.34
N VAL A 130 11.72 -5.21 -4.72
CA VAL A 130 10.58 -4.33 -4.56
C VAL A 130 10.28 -4.21 -3.06
N PRO A 131 10.14 -3.01 -2.51
CA PRO A 131 10.11 -2.79 -1.06
C PRO A 131 8.91 -3.39 -0.34
N PHE A 132 7.88 -3.79 -1.06
CA PHE A 132 6.69 -4.36 -0.46
C PHE A 132 6.24 -5.60 -1.20
N LYS A 133 6.57 -6.76 -0.67
CA LYS A 133 5.98 -8.02 -1.12
C LYS A 133 4.98 -8.51 -0.08
N LEU A 134 3.72 -8.34 -0.36
CA LEU A 134 2.67 -9.18 0.18
C LEU A 134 2.78 -10.55 -0.51
N GLY A 135 3.82 -11.28 -0.19
CA GLY A 135 4.01 -12.62 -0.71
C GLY A 135 3.54 -13.64 0.31
N THR A 136 2.43 -14.29 0.05
CA THR A 136 2.35 -15.70 0.40
C THR A 136 3.55 -16.42 -0.22
N PRO A 137 4.17 -17.39 0.47
CA PRO A 137 5.20 -18.22 -0.12
C PRO A 137 4.74 -18.68 -1.49
N GLN A 138 5.55 -18.53 -2.52
CA GLN A 138 5.18 -18.88 -3.89
C GLN A 138 4.90 -20.38 -4.10
N LYS A 139 5.32 -21.17 -3.15
CA LYS A 139 4.84 -22.55 -2.97
C LYS A 139 4.28 -22.60 -1.56
N PRO A 140 3.00 -22.97 -1.38
CA PRO A 140 2.55 -23.30 -0.06
C PRO A 140 3.55 -24.33 0.46
N ALA A 141 4.17 -24.06 1.62
CA ALA A 141 4.76 -25.13 2.38
C ALA A 141 3.76 -26.26 2.30
N ARG A 142 4.20 -27.48 1.95
CA ARG A 142 3.33 -28.66 1.92
C ARG A 142 2.60 -28.64 3.26
N MET A 143 1.41 -28.05 3.25
CA MET A 143 0.58 -28.05 4.45
C MET A 143 0.40 -29.53 4.74
N LEU A 144 0.68 -29.92 5.96
CA LEU A 144 0.29 -31.22 6.46
C LEU A 144 -1.12 -31.50 5.94
N PRO A 145 -1.43 -32.70 5.46
CA PRO A 145 -2.74 -32.98 4.92
C PRO A 145 -3.75 -32.69 6.02
N TYR A 146 -4.32 -31.49 5.99
CA TYR A 146 -5.64 -31.30 6.57
C TYR A 146 -6.50 -32.31 5.83
N GLY A 147 -7.16 -33.20 6.58
CA GLY A 147 -8.08 -34.14 5.98
C GLY A 147 -8.92 -33.44 4.92
N GLU A 148 -9.31 -34.15 3.90
CA GLU A 148 -9.94 -33.61 2.71
C GLU A 148 -10.87 -32.44 3.05
N ILE A 149 -10.37 -31.23 2.86
CA ILE A 149 -11.22 -30.04 2.96
C ILE A 149 -12.25 -30.22 1.86
N PRO A 150 -13.53 -30.33 2.20
CA PRO A 150 -14.56 -30.45 1.17
C PRO A 150 -14.29 -29.36 0.13
N LYS A 151 -14.20 -29.73 -1.13
CA LYS A 151 -14.01 -28.77 -2.25
C LYS A 151 -15.27 -27.91 -2.46
N VAL A 152 -15.88 -27.47 -1.39
CA VAL A 152 -16.94 -26.48 -1.43
C VAL A 152 -16.27 -25.16 -1.70
N ARG A 153 -15.98 -24.88 -2.96
CA ARG A 153 -15.81 -23.51 -3.39
C ARG A 153 -17.15 -22.82 -3.18
N VAL A 154 -17.27 -22.13 -2.07
CA VAL A 154 -18.32 -21.11 -1.97
C VAL A 154 -17.97 -20.10 -3.06
N PRO A 155 -18.70 -20.03 -4.16
CA PRO A 155 -18.41 -19.05 -5.20
C PRO A 155 -18.52 -17.67 -4.55
N LYS A 156 -17.58 -16.77 -4.85
CA LYS A 156 -17.77 -15.36 -4.51
C LYS A 156 -18.99 -14.88 -5.28
N MET A 157 -20.10 -14.80 -4.58
CA MET A 157 -21.40 -14.54 -5.18
C MET A 157 -21.57 -13.10 -5.67
N TYR A 158 -20.70 -12.19 -5.20
CA TYR A 158 -20.69 -10.77 -5.58
C TYR A 158 -19.28 -10.20 -5.45
N ARG A 159 -19.07 -9.01 -5.98
CA ARG A 159 -17.80 -8.27 -5.82
C ARG A 159 -17.76 -7.63 -4.44
N SER A 160 -16.80 -8.03 -3.61
CA SER A 160 -16.68 -7.61 -2.21
C SER A 160 -16.60 -6.08 -2.01
N HIS A 161 -16.15 -5.34 -3.01
CA HIS A 161 -16.07 -3.88 -2.97
C HIS A 161 -17.36 -3.17 -3.40
N LYS A 162 -18.43 -3.91 -3.65
CA LYS A 162 -19.75 -3.40 -4.04
C LYS A 162 -20.79 -3.50 -2.92
N TRP A 163 -20.37 -3.73 -1.68
CA TRP A 163 -21.29 -3.91 -0.56
C TRP A 163 -22.16 -2.66 -0.31
N ALA A 164 -21.58 -1.45 -0.44
CA ALA A 164 -22.33 -0.21 -0.26
C ALA A 164 -23.43 -0.06 -1.32
N GLN A 165 -23.11 -0.34 -2.59
CA GLN A 165 -24.12 -0.36 -3.65
C GLN A 165 -25.18 -1.44 -3.42
N MET A 166 -24.81 -2.59 -2.85
CA MET A 166 -25.79 -3.64 -2.50
C MET A 166 -26.84 -3.10 -1.52
N VAL A 167 -26.40 -2.39 -0.49
CA VAL A 167 -27.32 -1.81 0.50
C VAL A 167 -28.18 -0.69 -0.11
N LEU A 168 -27.54 0.27 -0.76
CA LEU A 168 -28.23 1.47 -1.29
C LEU A 168 -29.18 1.16 -2.44
N LEU A 169 -28.81 0.23 -3.33
CA LEU A 169 -29.62 -0.12 -4.48
C LEU A 169 -30.72 -1.12 -4.14
N LYS A 170 -30.61 -1.84 -3.02
CA LYS A 170 -31.66 -2.80 -2.63
C LYS A 170 -32.99 -2.12 -2.39
N GLU A 171 -33.00 -0.93 -1.83
CA GLU A 171 -34.22 -0.14 -1.65
C GLU A 171 -34.89 0.21 -2.99
N LYS A 172 -34.07 0.53 -4.01
CA LYS A 172 -34.58 0.78 -5.37
C LYS A 172 -35.16 -0.44 -6.04
N VAL A 173 -34.61 -1.62 -5.72
CA VAL A 173 -35.20 -2.89 -6.18
C VAL A 173 -36.54 -3.14 -5.49
N ASP A 174 -36.60 -2.89 -4.20
CA ASP A 174 -37.80 -3.12 -3.40
C ASP A 174 -38.92 -2.11 -3.75
N SER A 175 -38.57 -0.89 -4.17
CA SER A 175 -39.52 0.12 -4.68
C SER A 175 -39.94 -0.09 -6.15
N GLY A 176 -39.24 -0.99 -6.86
CA GLY A 176 -39.49 -1.22 -8.29
C GLY A 176 -38.78 -0.24 -9.23
N GLU A 177 -38.00 0.69 -8.72
CA GLU A 177 -37.21 1.65 -9.51
C GLU A 177 -36.04 0.97 -10.27
N LEU A 178 -35.54 -0.15 -9.76
CA LEU A 178 -34.45 -0.90 -10.35
C LEU A 178 -34.83 -2.37 -10.49
N SER A 179 -34.60 -2.95 -11.67
CA SER A 179 -34.85 -4.38 -11.85
C SER A 179 -33.82 -5.25 -11.11
N GLY A 180 -34.24 -6.44 -10.69
CA GLY A 180 -33.34 -7.39 -10.05
C GLY A 180 -32.17 -7.81 -10.95
N GLU A 181 -32.37 -7.89 -12.26
CA GLU A 181 -31.32 -8.22 -13.22
C GLU A 181 -30.28 -7.10 -13.33
N GLU A 182 -30.71 -5.85 -13.37
CA GLU A 182 -29.79 -4.72 -13.39
C GLU A 182 -29.02 -4.61 -12.07
N TYR A 183 -29.67 -4.85 -10.94
CA TYR A 183 -29.04 -4.94 -9.63
C TYR A 183 -27.92 -6.00 -9.63
N LYS A 184 -28.20 -7.23 -10.09
CA LYS A 184 -27.24 -8.32 -10.20
C LYS A 184 -26.03 -7.92 -11.05
N ARG A 185 -26.27 -7.22 -12.17
CA ARG A 185 -25.22 -6.73 -13.06
C ARG A 185 -24.30 -5.73 -12.36
N ILE A 186 -24.87 -4.76 -11.64
CA ILE A 186 -24.13 -3.71 -10.94
C ILE A 186 -23.23 -4.29 -9.85
N ILE A 187 -23.77 -5.18 -9.01
CA ILE A 187 -23.01 -5.79 -7.90
C ILE A 187 -22.07 -6.90 -8.36
N GLY A 188 -22.14 -7.30 -9.63
CA GLY A 188 -21.36 -8.38 -10.20
C GLY A 188 -21.72 -9.74 -9.65
N TRP A 189 -23.04 -10.01 -9.55
CA TRP A 189 -23.60 -11.28 -9.10
C TRP A 189 -23.11 -12.46 -9.94
N ARG A 190 -22.76 -13.55 -9.28
CA ARG A 190 -22.25 -14.78 -9.93
C ARG A 190 -22.86 -16.05 -9.36
N ALA A 191 -23.87 -15.90 -8.52
CA ALA A 191 -24.60 -17.03 -7.97
C ALA A 191 -25.72 -17.51 -8.91
N PRO A 192 -26.26 -18.69 -8.71
CA PRO A 192 -27.46 -19.16 -9.38
C PRO A 192 -28.62 -18.15 -9.25
N ASN A 193 -29.47 -18.10 -10.27
CA ASN A 193 -30.56 -17.12 -10.33
C ASN A 193 -31.71 -17.39 -9.36
N ASP A 194 -31.81 -18.59 -8.84
CA ASP A 194 -32.80 -19.03 -7.86
C ASP A 194 -32.49 -18.58 -6.43
N LEU A 195 -31.28 -18.06 -6.18
CA LEU A 195 -30.94 -17.52 -4.87
C LEU A 195 -31.54 -16.13 -4.66
N PRO A 196 -31.97 -15.80 -3.44
CA PRO A 196 -32.47 -14.47 -3.12
C PRO A 196 -31.40 -13.42 -3.33
N LEU A 197 -31.81 -12.21 -3.71
CA LEU A 197 -30.90 -11.09 -3.87
C LEU A 197 -30.23 -10.75 -2.51
N PRO A 198 -28.93 -10.46 -2.49
CA PRO A 198 -28.24 -10.13 -1.25
C PRO A 198 -28.78 -8.84 -0.63
N ASN A 199 -29.00 -8.89 0.66
CA ASN A 199 -29.42 -7.74 1.46
C ASN A 199 -28.58 -7.70 2.74
N PRO A 200 -27.32 -7.22 2.68
CA PRO A 200 -26.46 -7.17 3.85
C PRO A 200 -27.01 -6.17 4.86
N LYS A 201 -27.23 -6.61 6.09
CA LYS A 201 -27.69 -5.78 7.21
C LYS A 201 -26.65 -5.59 8.29
N ILE A 202 -25.58 -6.39 8.28
CA ILE A 202 -24.53 -6.37 9.29
C ILE A 202 -23.20 -6.07 8.58
N LEU A 203 -22.51 -5.06 9.06
CA LEU A 203 -21.15 -4.73 8.63
C LEU A 203 -20.16 -5.16 9.70
N MET A 204 -19.39 -6.19 9.42
CA MET A 204 -18.25 -6.56 10.24
C MET A 204 -16.99 -5.86 9.72
N GLY A 205 -16.50 -4.87 10.45
CA GLY A 205 -15.36 -4.07 10.03
C GLY A 205 -14.03 -4.74 10.32
N GLY A 206 -13.37 -5.27 9.29
CA GLY A 206 -11.94 -5.52 9.33
C GLY A 206 -11.20 -4.39 8.60
N GLY A 207 -10.28 -3.70 9.26
CA GLY A 207 -9.63 -2.45 8.80
C GLY A 207 -8.89 -2.46 7.47
N THR A 208 -8.95 -3.54 6.69
CA THR A 208 -8.33 -3.65 5.36
C THR A 208 -9.29 -3.41 4.20
N TRP A 209 -10.57 -3.37 4.43
CA TRP A 209 -11.59 -3.33 3.38
C TRP A 209 -11.75 -1.95 2.72
N LEU A 210 -11.54 -0.90 3.48
CA LEU A 210 -11.64 0.48 3.00
C LEU A 210 -10.45 0.90 2.13
N HIS A 211 -9.31 0.24 2.24
CA HIS A 211 -8.11 0.57 1.47
C HIS A 211 -8.09 -0.02 0.05
N ASN A 212 -8.75 -1.14 -0.18
CA ASN A 212 -8.77 -1.79 -1.49
C ASN A 212 -9.75 -1.16 -2.48
N THR A 213 -10.53 -0.17 -2.07
CA THR A 213 -11.48 0.51 -2.94
C THR A 213 -10.85 1.49 -3.91
N ARG A 214 -9.59 1.89 -3.67
CA ARG A 214 -8.86 2.85 -4.55
C ARG A 214 -8.22 2.23 -5.77
N THR A 215 -7.93 0.95 -5.78
CA THR A 215 -7.16 0.31 -6.86
C THR A 215 -7.95 -0.04 -8.12
N VAL A 216 -9.29 0.10 -8.08
CA VAL A 216 -10.12 -0.11 -9.27
C VAL A 216 -11.06 1.08 -9.41
N VAL A 217 -10.51 2.17 -9.90
CA VAL A 217 -11.12 3.52 -9.96
C VAL A 217 -12.54 3.56 -10.55
N ASN A 218 -12.92 2.60 -11.40
CA ASN A 218 -14.22 2.57 -12.05
C ASN A 218 -15.18 1.47 -11.55
N ALA A 219 -14.81 0.72 -10.54
CA ALA A 219 -15.59 -0.44 -10.09
C ALA A 219 -15.87 -0.47 -8.58
N ALA A 220 -15.24 0.40 -7.80
CA ALA A 220 -15.45 0.50 -6.37
C ALA A 220 -16.54 1.54 -6.04
N ASP A 221 -17.21 1.32 -4.92
CA ASP A 221 -18.16 2.29 -4.39
C ASP A 221 -17.42 3.54 -3.88
N SER A 222 -18.04 4.70 -3.97
CA SER A 222 -17.45 5.93 -3.44
C SER A 222 -17.43 5.92 -1.90
N SER A 223 -16.56 6.73 -1.30
CA SER A 223 -16.54 6.90 0.16
C SER A 223 -17.88 7.41 0.71
N ASN A 224 -18.59 8.26 -0.06
CA ASN A 224 -19.91 8.74 0.31
C ASN A 224 -20.95 7.64 0.29
N ASP A 225 -20.87 6.70 -0.64
CA ASP A 225 -21.78 5.56 -0.68
C ASP A 225 -21.54 4.63 0.50
N HIS A 226 -20.27 4.45 0.91
CA HIS A 226 -19.95 3.69 2.11
C HIS A 226 -20.54 4.30 3.38
N ILE A 227 -20.45 5.61 3.55
CA ILE A 227 -21.05 6.32 4.70
C ILE A 227 -22.56 6.14 4.70
N LYS A 228 -23.22 6.44 3.58
CA LYS A 228 -24.68 6.30 3.44
C LYS A 228 -25.17 4.87 3.65
N ALA A 229 -24.41 3.89 3.21
CA ALA A 229 -24.75 2.48 3.42
C ALA A 229 -24.55 2.05 4.87
N ALA A 230 -23.53 2.55 5.54
CA ALA A 230 -23.25 2.24 6.95
C ALA A 230 -24.38 2.70 7.88
N ASP A 231 -24.99 3.86 7.58
CA ASP A 231 -26.13 4.36 8.36
C ASP A 231 -27.37 3.44 8.30
N LYS A 232 -27.43 2.54 7.34
CA LYS A 232 -28.53 1.58 7.13
C LYS A 232 -28.24 0.17 7.64
N MET A 233 -27.11 -0.01 8.30
CA MET A 233 -26.63 -1.33 8.74
C MET A 233 -26.37 -1.31 10.25
N ASP A 234 -26.60 -2.49 10.86
CA ASP A 234 -26.18 -2.72 12.24
C ASP A 234 -24.66 -2.93 12.28
N LEU A 235 -23.97 -2.11 13.07
CA LEU A 235 -22.54 -2.23 13.31
C LEU A 235 -22.27 -3.28 14.40
N VAL A 236 -21.42 -4.24 14.12
CA VAL A 236 -20.97 -5.26 15.06
C VAL A 236 -19.45 -5.18 15.23
#